data_e5c251587334f5a267b215077a2f24fe
#
_entry.id   e5c251587334f5a267b215077a2f24fe
#
_cell.length_a   1.000
_cell.length_b   1.000
_cell.length_c   1.000
_cell.angle_alpha   90.00
_cell.angle_beta   90.00
_cell.angle_gamma   90.00
#
_symmetry.space_group_name_H-M   'P 1'
#
loop_
_entity.id
_entity.type
_entity.pdbx_description
1 polymer ?
#
loop_
_entity_poly.entity_id
_entity_poly.type
_entity_poly.pdbx_seq_one_letter_code
_entity_poly.pdbx_strand_id
1 'polypeptide(L)'
;TPSQSFLTDKHSIYGGKAEVVRTQQSGGYWHFRMWVSEEHKYVRKTLKTKHLDTAIERAENEFFAIKANLNSGKRIFSPTVQQTAEEYLQYRWDVDVKRGSITKGRWGTVKSQLNHFVAYCGIVGRSEQSSVTRLNDLESKSLQGYQQYRQQKGAKDVTIKNEQATINALCKWAFNEGLH
;
A
#
# COMPACT_ATOMS: atom_id res chain seq x y z
N THR A 1 -34.04 9.46 -16.41
CA THR A 1 -33.97 9.78 -14.97
C THR A 1 -32.60 10.35 -14.68
N PRO A 2 -32.48 11.62 -14.19
CA PRO A 2 -31.19 12.17 -13.83
C PRO A 2 -30.63 11.32 -12.66
N SER A 3 -29.41 10.81 -12.81
CA SER A 3 -28.70 10.11 -11.74
C SER A 3 -28.54 11.09 -10.57
N GLN A 4 -29.22 10.82 -9.45
CA GLN A 4 -29.01 11.59 -8.23
C GLN A 4 -27.55 11.56 -7.87
N SER A 5 -26.91 12.73 -7.82
CA SER A 5 -25.53 12.87 -7.40
C SER A 5 -25.42 12.31 -5.98
N PHE A 6 -24.54 11.32 -5.79
CA PHE A 6 -24.22 10.75 -4.48
C PHE A 6 -23.67 11.81 -3.51
N LEU A 7 -23.16 12.92 -4.04
CA LEU A 7 -22.63 14.05 -3.29
C LEU A 7 -23.75 15.05 -3.00
N THR A 8 -23.94 15.40 -1.72
CA THR A 8 -24.88 16.44 -1.29
C THR A 8 -24.28 17.84 -1.44
N ASP A 9 -23.00 17.99 -1.12
CA ASP A 9 -22.28 19.25 -1.21
C ASP A 9 -20.87 19.02 -1.74
N LYS A 10 -20.35 20.00 -2.49
CA LYS A 10 -19.03 19.95 -3.10
C LYS A 10 -18.42 21.35 -3.17
N HIS A 11 -17.22 21.50 -2.62
CA HIS A 11 -16.40 22.70 -2.71
C HIS A 11 -15.05 22.35 -3.33
N SER A 12 -14.72 23.00 -4.44
CA SER A 12 -13.42 22.81 -5.11
C SER A 12 -12.38 23.73 -4.49
N ILE A 13 -11.18 23.20 -4.26
CA ILE A 13 -10.01 23.95 -3.80
C ILE A 13 -8.88 23.85 -4.82
N TYR A 14 -8.01 24.87 -4.86
CA TYR A 14 -6.84 24.92 -5.76
C TYR A 14 -7.18 24.70 -7.25
N GLY A 15 -8.26 25.37 -7.73
CA GLY A 15 -8.66 25.29 -9.14
C GLY A 15 -9.16 23.91 -9.57
N GLY A 16 -9.82 23.18 -8.67
CA GLY A 16 -10.37 21.86 -8.95
C GLY A 16 -9.38 20.70 -8.76
N LYS A 17 -8.16 20.97 -8.30
CA LYS A 17 -7.15 19.92 -8.04
C LYS A 17 -7.50 19.04 -6.85
N ALA A 18 -8.28 19.58 -5.90
CA ALA A 18 -8.85 18.82 -4.80
C ALA A 18 -10.25 19.35 -4.45
N GLU A 19 -10.99 18.57 -3.69
CA GLU A 19 -12.39 18.80 -3.37
C GLU A 19 -12.66 18.51 -1.90
N VAL A 20 -13.50 19.32 -1.30
CA VAL A 20 -14.14 19.07 0.00
C VAL A 20 -15.56 18.67 -0.27
N VAL A 21 -15.94 17.45 0.09
CA VAL A 21 -17.22 16.85 -0.30
C VAL A 21 -17.97 16.31 0.91
N ARG A 22 -19.29 16.31 0.82
CA ARG A 22 -20.18 15.69 1.78
C ARG A 22 -21.14 14.75 1.06
N THR A 23 -21.45 13.60 1.62
CA THR A 23 -22.38 12.62 1.09
C THR A 23 -23.54 12.43 2.05
N GLN A 24 -24.65 11.88 1.56
CA GLN A 24 -25.80 11.54 2.41
C GLN A 24 -25.42 10.59 3.54
N GLN A 25 -24.49 9.67 3.29
CA GLN A 25 -24.04 8.65 4.25
C GLN A 25 -22.96 9.14 5.20
N SER A 26 -22.41 10.36 5.01
CA SER A 26 -21.28 10.86 5.80
C SER A 26 -21.67 11.33 7.22
N GLY A 27 -22.93 11.25 7.60
CA GLY A 27 -23.40 11.77 8.90
C GLY A 27 -23.15 13.28 9.09
N GLY A 28 -23.02 14.02 7.99
CA GLY A 28 -22.72 15.46 7.97
C GLY A 28 -21.25 15.79 8.06
N TYR A 29 -20.35 14.81 8.13
CA TYR A 29 -18.91 15.05 8.12
C TYR A 29 -18.39 15.34 6.72
N TRP A 30 -17.46 16.29 6.63
CA TRP A 30 -16.76 16.62 5.40
C TRP A 30 -15.62 15.65 5.14
N HIS A 31 -15.37 15.39 3.85
CA HIS A 31 -14.31 14.55 3.34
C HIS A 31 -13.46 15.29 2.32
N PHE A 32 -12.17 15.09 2.40
CA PHE A 32 -11.21 15.49 1.39
C PHE A 32 -11.22 14.47 0.24
N ARG A 33 -11.14 14.96 -1.00
CA ARG A 33 -11.03 14.16 -2.20
C ARG A 33 -10.03 14.79 -3.16
N MET A 34 -9.05 14.04 -3.62
CA MET A 34 -8.05 14.48 -4.58
C MET A 34 -7.70 13.34 -5.54
N TRP A 35 -7.65 13.62 -6.83
CA TRP A 35 -7.12 12.70 -7.82
C TRP A 35 -5.59 12.75 -7.81
N VAL A 36 -4.93 11.60 -7.69
CA VAL A 36 -3.48 11.44 -7.79
C VAL A 36 -3.20 10.83 -9.16
N SER A 37 -2.74 11.65 -10.09
CA SER A 37 -2.51 11.26 -11.49
C SER A 37 -1.44 10.19 -11.61
N GLU A 38 -0.40 10.29 -10.80
CA GLU A 38 0.77 9.41 -10.77
C GLU A 38 0.41 7.96 -10.40
N GLU A 39 -0.66 7.79 -9.61
CA GLU A 39 -1.12 6.48 -9.13
C GLU A 39 -2.51 6.10 -9.65
N HIS A 40 -3.12 6.93 -10.51
CA HIS A 40 -4.47 6.75 -11.08
C HIS A 40 -5.54 6.40 -10.05
N LYS A 41 -5.51 7.10 -8.89
CA LYS A 41 -6.42 6.84 -7.77
C LYS A 41 -6.87 8.13 -7.09
N TYR A 42 -8.04 8.05 -6.46
CA TYR A 42 -8.54 9.11 -5.58
C TYR A 42 -8.07 8.89 -4.14
N VAL A 43 -7.39 9.89 -3.56
CA VAL A 43 -7.29 10.01 -2.11
C VAL A 43 -8.64 10.45 -1.59
N ARG A 44 -9.15 9.76 -0.57
CA ARG A 44 -10.35 10.14 0.17
C ARG A 44 -10.04 10.05 1.66
N LYS A 45 -10.27 11.14 2.39
CA LYS A 45 -9.96 11.21 3.82
C LYS A 45 -11.05 11.97 4.55
N THR A 46 -11.51 11.47 5.68
CA THR A 46 -12.44 12.22 6.52
C THR A 46 -11.73 13.40 7.16
N LEU A 47 -12.37 14.56 7.12
CA LEU A 47 -11.84 15.77 7.76
C LEU A 47 -12.30 15.93 9.22
N LYS A 48 -13.08 14.95 9.72
CA LYS A 48 -13.52 14.86 11.12
C LYS A 48 -14.16 16.15 11.64
N THR A 49 -14.86 16.87 10.79
CA THR A 49 -15.60 18.10 11.12
C THR A 49 -16.87 18.21 10.29
N LYS A 50 -17.88 18.91 10.86
CA LYS A 50 -19.13 19.26 10.16
C LYS A 50 -19.13 20.73 9.71
N HIS A 51 -18.17 21.53 10.18
CA HIS A 51 -18.03 22.94 9.82
C HIS A 51 -17.19 23.08 8.55
N LEU A 52 -17.70 23.82 7.57
CA LEU A 52 -17.07 23.95 6.26
C LEU A 52 -15.71 24.65 6.33
N ASP A 53 -15.60 25.76 7.04
CA ASP A 53 -14.34 26.52 7.13
C ASP A 53 -13.20 25.70 7.71
N THR A 54 -13.47 24.97 8.80
CA THR A 54 -12.51 24.03 9.38
C THR A 54 -12.19 22.86 8.42
N ALA A 55 -13.16 22.44 7.62
CA ALA A 55 -12.93 21.40 6.63
C ALA A 55 -12.02 21.89 5.51
N ILE A 56 -12.20 23.10 5.04
CA ILE A 56 -11.34 23.71 4.00
C ILE A 56 -9.92 23.82 4.52
N GLU A 57 -9.69 24.38 5.71
CA GLU A 57 -8.36 24.50 6.33
C GLU A 57 -7.65 23.12 6.45
N ARG A 58 -8.37 22.10 6.92
CA ARG A 58 -7.81 20.74 7.02
C ARG A 58 -7.55 20.13 5.66
N ALA A 59 -8.40 20.40 4.68
CA ALA A 59 -8.22 19.93 3.32
C ALA A 59 -7.00 20.56 2.63
N GLU A 60 -6.73 21.84 2.92
CA GLU A 60 -5.53 22.52 2.43
C GLU A 60 -4.25 21.90 3.00
N ASN A 61 -4.23 21.62 4.30
CA ASN A 61 -3.10 20.94 4.94
C ASN A 61 -2.86 19.55 4.33
N GLU A 62 -3.93 18.77 4.09
CA GLU A 62 -3.82 17.46 3.42
C GLU A 62 -3.32 17.60 1.98
N PHE A 63 -3.81 18.58 1.24
CA PHE A 63 -3.37 18.83 -0.14
C PHE A 63 -1.86 19.11 -0.20
N PHE A 64 -1.35 19.99 0.66
CA PHE A 64 0.07 20.31 0.71
C PHE A 64 0.92 19.12 1.16
N ALA A 65 0.47 18.35 2.15
CA ALA A 65 1.17 17.14 2.59
C ALA A 65 1.29 16.10 1.47
N ILE A 66 0.20 15.87 0.71
CA ILE A 66 0.22 14.97 -0.45
C ILE A 66 1.16 15.49 -1.53
N LYS A 67 1.09 16.79 -1.86
CA LYS A 67 1.96 17.39 -2.86
C LYS A 67 3.44 17.34 -2.49
N ALA A 68 3.79 17.56 -1.21
CA ALA A 68 5.15 17.41 -0.72
C ALA A 68 5.68 15.98 -0.89
N ASN A 69 4.84 14.99 -0.56
CA ASN A 69 5.20 13.57 -0.76
C ASN A 69 5.39 13.23 -2.23
N LEU A 70 4.49 13.63 -3.11
CA LEU A 70 4.61 13.41 -4.56
C LEU A 70 5.87 14.08 -5.12
N ASN A 71 6.16 15.32 -4.74
CA ASN A 71 7.35 16.04 -5.17
C ASN A 71 8.66 15.40 -4.69
N SER A 72 8.62 14.68 -3.56
CA SER A 72 9.76 13.90 -3.05
C SER A 72 9.83 12.48 -3.64
N GLY A 73 8.97 12.15 -4.61
CA GLY A 73 8.93 10.83 -5.24
C GLY A 73 8.29 9.72 -4.39
N LYS A 74 7.66 10.07 -3.25
CA LYS A 74 6.98 9.10 -2.39
C LYS A 74 5.61 8.73 -2.94
N ARG A 75 5.24 7.45 -2.81
CA ARG A 75 3.88 6.99 -3.11
C ARG A 75 2.89 7.43 -2.04
N ILE A 76 1.70 7.83 -2.46
CA ILE A 76 0.60 8.20 -1.56
C ILE A 76 -0.16 6.97 -1.08
N PHE A 77 -0.27 5.96 -1.96
CA PHE A 77 -0.92 4.70 -1.61
C PHE A 77 0.12 3.63 -1.38
N SER A 78 0.20 3.13 -0.15
CA SER A 78 1.04 1.98 0.15
C SER A 78 0.62 0.78 -0.72
N PRO A 79 1.55 0.14 -1.44
CA PRO A 79 1.26 -1.04 -2.23
C PRO A 79 0.88 -2.21 -1.30
N THR A 80 0.21 -3.20 -1.87
CA THR A 80 0.02 -4.47 -1.17
C THR A 80 1.33 -5.25 -1.12
N VAL A 81 1.46 -6.15 -0.15
CA VAL A 81 2.62 -7.06 -0.07
C VAL A 81 2.78 -7.86 -1.36
N GLN A 82 1.68 -8.28 -1.99
CA GLN A 82 1.71 -8.96 -3.27
C GLN A 82 2.30 -8.07 -4.38
N GLN A 83 1.78 -6.85 -4.53
CA GLN A 83 2.29 -5.90 -5.54
C GLN A 83 3.78 -5.60 -5.32
N THR A 84 4.18 -5.40 -4.06
CA THR A 84 5.60 -5.18 -3.73
C THR A 84 6.47 -6.38 -4.09
N ALA A 85 6.00 -7.61 -3.84
CA ALA A 85 6.72 -8.82 -4.21
C ALA A 85 6.84 -8.97 -5.73
N GLU A 86 5.80 -8.65 -6.49
CA GLU A 86 5.81 -8.68 -7.96
C GLU A 86 6.78 -7.63 -8.54
N GLU A 87 6.75 -6.39 -8.03
CA GLU A 87 7.68 -5.34 -8.44
C GLU A 87 9.14 -5.70 -8.12
N TYR A 88 9.40 -6.27 -6.92
CA TYR A 88 10.72 -6.74 -6.55
C TYR A 88 11.22 -7.89 -7.44
N LEU A 89 10.36 -8.84 -7.78
CA LEU A 89 10.71 -9.93 -8.69
C LEU A 89 11.02 -9.42 -10.10
N GLN A 90 10.29 -8.41 -10.58
CA GLN A 90 10.58 -7.76 -11.86
C GLN A 90 11.93 -7.03 -11.81
N TYR A 91 12.18 -6.27 -10.74
CA TYR A 91 13.48 -5.63 -10.51
C TYR A 91 14.63 -6.66 -10.53
N ARG A 92 14.50 -7.76 -9.77
CA ARG A 92 15.50 -8.84 -9.72
C ARG A 92 15.72 -9.50 -11.09
N TRP A 93 14.65 -9.62 -11.89
CA TRP A 93 14.78 -10.13 -13.26
C TRP A 93 15.58 -9.17 -14.14
N ASP A 94 15.20 -7.90 -14.14
CA ASP A 94 15.80 -6.90 -15.02
C ASP A 94 17.25 -6.56 -14.65
N VAL A 95 17.55 -6.51 -13.36
CA VAL A 95 18.90 -6.14 -12.87
C VAL A 95 19.79 -7.38 -12.72
N ASP A 96 19.32 -8.42 -12.03
CA ASP A 96 20.21 -9.52 -11.64
C ASP A 96 20.26 -10.64 -12.68
N VAL A 97 19.10 -11.09 -13.21
CA VAL A 97 19.05 -12.19 -14.18
C VAL A 97 19.61 -11.77 -15.51
N LYS A 98 19.21 -10.60 -16.04
CA LYS A 98 19.69 -10.09 -17.34
C LYS A 98 21.19 -9.80 -17.32
N ARG A 99 21.74 -9.37 -16.16
CA ARG A 99 23.18 -9.16 -15.98
C ARG A 99 23.96 -10.44 -15.67
N GLY A 100 23.29 -11.55 -15.47
CA GLY A 100 23.92 -12.85 -15.13
C GLY A 100 24.42 -12.94 -13.68
N SER A 101 24.05 -12.01 -12.79
CA SER A 101 24.42 -12.03 -11.37
C SER A 101 23.75 -13.17 -10.62
N ILE A 102 22.55 -13.58 -11.05
CA ILE A 102 21.85 -14.77 -10.56
C ILE A 102 21.31 -15.60 -11.74
N THR A 103 21.16 -16.90 -11.51
CA THR A 103 20.54 -17.81 -12.48
C THR A 103 19.02 -17.68 -12.47
N LYS A 104 18.36 -18.08 -13.57
CA LYS A 104 16.89 -18.19 -13.65
C LYS A 104 16.34 -19.13 -12.56
N GLY A 105 17.07 -20.22 -12.25
CA GLY A 105 16.69 -21.13 -11.16
C GLY A 105 16.71 -20.45 -9.77
N ARG A 106 17.74 -19.63 -9.49
CA ARG A 106 17.78 -18.86 -8.25
C ARG A 106 16.64 -17.84 -8.18
N TRP A 107 16.33 -17.16 -9.27
CA TRP A 107 15.16 -16.27 -9.34
C TRP A 107 13.86 -17.04 -9.08
N GLY A 108 13.68 -18.22 -9.64
CA GLY A 108 12.51 -19.09 -9.37
C GLY A 108 12.40 -19.46 -7.89
N THR A 109 13.53 -19.73 -7.22
CA THR A 109 13.58 -19.96 -5.76
C THR A 109 13.09 -18.73 -5.00
N VAL A 110 13.58 -17.54 -5.32
CA VAL A 110 13.15 -16.28 -4.69
C VAL A 110 11.64 -16.07 -4.89
N LYS A 111 11.12 -16.30 -6.10
CA LYS A 111 9.69 -16.22 -6.40
C LYS A 111 8.86 -17.16 -5.52
N SER A 112 9.28 -18.43 -5.38
CA SER A 112 8.60 -19.41 -4.53
C SER A 112 8.60 -18.98 -3.06
N GLN A 113 9.72 -18.48 -2.55
CA GLN A 113 9.86 -17.99 -1.19
C GLN A 113 8.92 -16.79 -0.91
N LEU A 114 8.85 -15.83 -1.83
CA LEU A 114 7.95 -14.69 -1.72
C LEU A 114 6.48 -15.08 -1.83
N ASN A 115 6.12 -16.09 -2.64
CA ASN A 115 4.75 -16.60 -2.68
C ASN A 115 4.30 -17.16 -1.33
N HIS A 116 5.20 -17.85 -0.59
CA HIS A 116 4.89 -18.30 0.77
C HIS A 116 4.66 -17.14 1.73
N PHE A 117 5.45 -16.09 1.60
CA PHE A 117 5.29 -14.87 2.41
C PHE A 117 3.99 -14.14 2.10
N VAL A 118 3.65 -13.94 0.82
CA VAL A 118 2.38 -13.33 0.40
C VAL A 118 1.19 -14.12 0.92
N ALA A 119 1.23 -15.46 0.83
CA ALA A 119 0.19 -16.33 1.36
C ALA A 119 0.02 -16.18 2.88
N TYR A 120 1.12 -16.09 3.63
CA TYR A 120 1.09 -15.84 5.07
C TYR A 120 0.47 -14.48 5.41
N CYS A 121 0.87 -13.42 4.72
CA CYS A 121 0.32 -12.08 4.91
C CYS A 121 -1.19 -12.03 4.63
N GLY A 122 -1.66 -12.76 3.62
CA GLY A 122 -3.07 -12.89 3.32
C GLY A 122 -3.89 -13.57 4.44
N ILE A 123 -3.26 -14.38 5.29
CA ILE A 123 -3.91 -15.01 6.46
C ILE A 123 -3.94 -14.04 7.65
N VAL A 124 -2.81 -13.41 7.95
CA VAL A 124 -2.66 -12.49 9.10
C VAL A 124 -3.42 -11.18 8.89
N GLY A 125 -3.50 -10.69 7.64
CA GLY A 125 -4.26 -9.48 7.28
C GLY A 125 -5.78 -9.66 7.24
N ARG A 126 -6.31 -10.83 7.48
CA ARG A 126 -7.75 -11.09 7.63
C ARG A 126 -8.27 -10.67 9.01
N SER A 127 -8.19 -9.38 9.32
CA SER A 127 -9.20 -8.79 10.19
C SER A 127 -10.50 -8.66 9.37
N GLU A 128 -11.65 -8.79 9.98
CA GLU A 128 -12.98 -8.99 9.37
C GLU A 128 -13.39 -8.06 8.21
N GLN A 129 -12.56 -7.13 7.77
CA GLN A 129 -12.89 -6.10 6.78
C GLN A 129 -11.91 -5.92 5.61
N SER A 130 -10.75 -6.58 5.57
CA SER A 130 -9.84 -6.46 4.43
C SER A 130 -8.95 -7.69 4.26
N SER A 131 -9.06 -8.33 3.10
CA SER A 131 -8.22 -9.46 2.69
C SER A 131 -6.87 -9.00 2.08
N VAL A 132 -6.56 -7.71 2.11
CA VAL A 132 -5.39 -7.13 1.46
C VAL A 132 -4.48 -6.50 2.50
N THR A 133 -3.38 -7.15 2.80
CA THR A 133 -2.32 -6.59 3.65
C THR A 133 -1.49 -5.61 2.83
N ARG A 134 -1.45 -4.36 3.25
CA ARG A 134 -0.56 -3.34 2.69
C ARG A 134 0.82 -3.45 3.31
N LEU A 135 1.83 -3.01 2.59
CA LEU A 135 3.20 -3.05 3.09
C LEU A 135 3.36 -2.27 4.40
N ASN A 136 2.73 -1.10 4.51
CA ASN A 136 2.79 -0.25 5.71
C ASN A 136 2.05 -0.81 6.93
N ASP A 137 1.18 -1.81 6.73
CA ASP A 137 0.47 -2.47 7.83
C ASP A 137 1.31 -3.60 8.46
N LEU A 138 2.47 -3.93 7.86
CA LEU A 138 3.38 -4.96 8.37
C LEU A 138 4.25 -4.39 9.50
N GLU A 139 4.01 -4.89 10.70
CA GLU A 139 4.85 -4.63 11.86
C GLU A 139 5.76 -5.84 12.15
N SER A 140 6.85 -5.62 12.90
CA SER A 140 7.75 -6.70 13.32
C SER A 140 7.02 -7.86 13.99
N LYS A 141 6.01 -7.56 14.83
CA LYS A 141 5.16 -8.58 15.47
C LYS A 141 4.29 -9.37 14.47
N SER A 142 3.93 -8.79 13.33
CA SER A 142 3.15 -9.48 12.30
C SER A 142 3.91 -10.64 11.68
N LEU A 143 5.25 -10.60 11.72
CA LEU A 143 6.14 -11.64 11.18
C LEU A 143 6.54 -12.71 12.21
N GLN A 144 6.24 -12.51 13.49
CA GLN A 144 6.62 -13.47 14.56
C GLN A 144 6.02 -14.87 14.35
N GLY A 145 4.80 -14.95 13.80
CA GLY A 145 4.13 -16.21 13.50
C GLY A 145 4.59 -16.92 12.22
N TYR A 146 5.47 -16.30 11.40
CA TYR A 146 5.85 -16.84 10.11
C TYR A 146 6.57 -18.18 10.21
N GLN A 147 7.50 -18.31 11.16
CA GLN A 147 8.24 -19.55 11.40
C GLN A 147 7.28 -20.69 11.73
N GLN A 148 6.38 -20.49 12.70
CA GLN A 148 5.40 -21.50 13.10
C GLN A 148 4.48 -21.90 11.95
N TYR A 149 3.99 -20.91 11.19
CA TYR A 149 3.16 -21.14 9.99
C TYR A 149 3.88 -22.04 8.97
N ARG A 150 5.16 -21.80 8.71
CA ARG A 150 5.95 -22.60 7.77
C ARG A 150 6.26 -24.00 8.29
N GLN A 151 6.56 -24.12 9.58
CA GLN A 151 6.76 -25.44 10.22
C GLN A 151 5.50 -26.31 10.13
N GLN A 152 4.31 -25.74 10.34
CA GLN A 152 3.03 -26.44 10.17
C GLN A 152 2.80 -26.89 8.71
N LYS A 153 3.43 -26.25 7.74
CA LYS A 153 3.46 -26.64 6.32
C LYS A 153 4.60 -27.61 5.97
N GLY A 154 5.33 -28.13 6.97
CA GLY A 154 6.41 -29.11 6.78
C GLY A 154 7.74 -28.50 6.32
N ALA A 155 7.93 -27.19 6.36
CA ALA A 155 9.18 -26.56 5.98
C ALA A 155 10.27 -26.79 7.06
N LYS A 156 11.48 -27.12 6.62
CA LYS A 156 12.65 -27.27 7.53
C LYS A 156 13.19 -25.89 7.93
N ASP A 157 13.82 -25.80 9.10
CA ASP A 157 14.35 -24.55 9.65
C ASP A 157 15.33 -23.84 8.70
N VAL A 158 16.19 -24.59 7.99
CA VAL A 158 17.08 -24.02 6.97
C VAL A 158 16.31 -23.34 5.84
N THR A 159 15.19 -23.95 5.39
CA THR A 159 14.31 -23.38 4.38
C THR A 159 13.69 -22.07 4.88
N ILE A 160 13.18 -22.09 6.12
CA ILE A 160 12.55 -20.92 6.75
C ILE A 160 13.56 -19.78 6.89
N LYS A 161 14.79 -20.05 7.33
CA LYS A 161 15.86 -19.04 7.40
C LYS A 161 16.15 -18.39 6.03
N ASN A 162 16.19 -19.20 4.97
CA ASN A 162 16.39 -18.69 3.61
C ASN A 162 15.21 -17.84 3.14
N GLU A 163 13.98 -18.23 3.47
CA GLU A 163 12.77 -17.44 3.19
C GLU A 163 12.81 -16.09 3.94
N GLN A 164 13.17 -16.10 5.22
CA GLN A 164 13.32 -14.88 6.03
C GLN A 164 14.39 -13.95 5.46
N ALA A 165 15.52 -14.48 4.99
CA ALA A 165 16.54 -13.67 4.32
C ALA A 165 16.01 -13.01 3.05
N THR A 166 15.17 -13.71 2.28
CA THR A 166 14.53 -13.17 1.07
C THR A 166 13.48 -12.11 1.42
N ILE A 167 12.68 -12.32 2.48
CA ILE A 167 11.71 -11.32 2.99
C ILE A 167 12.44 -10.04 3.44
N ASN A 168 13.53 -10.19 4.18
CA ASN A 168 14.34 -9.03 4.61
C ASN A 168 14.91 -8.26 3.41
N ALA A 169 15.35 -8.97 2.37
CA ALA A 169 15.85 -8.34 1.15
C ALA A 169 14.74 -7.57 0.40
N LEU A 170 13.51 -8.13 0.33
CA LEU A 170 12.34 -7.45 -0.21
C LEU A 170 12.02 -6.17 0.59
N CYS A 171 11.94 -6.27 1.92
CA CYS A 171 11.62 -5.11 2.76
C CYS A 171 12.68 -4.01 2.64
N LYS A 172 13.97 -4.37 2.62
CA LYS A 172 15.05 -3.41 2.43
C LYS A 172 14.99 -2.72 1.07
N TRP A 173 14.70 -3.48 0.01
CA TRP A 173 14.52 -2.92 -1.32
C TRP A 173 13.32 -1.97 -1.35
N ALA A 174 12.17 -2.39 -0.83
CA ALA A 174 10.97 -1.56 -0.77
C ALA A 174 11.18 -0.27 0.02
N PHE A 175 11.93 -0.33 1.12
CA PHE A 175 12.34 0.85 1.88
C PHE A 175 13.17 1.82 1.04
N ASN A 176 14.17 1.32 0.31
CA ASN A 176 15.02 2.14 -0.55
C ASN A 176 14.25 2.77 -1.74
N GLU A 177 13.20 2.09 -2.23
CA GLU A 177 12.31 2.60 -3.30
C GLU A 177 11.22 3.54 -2.77
N GLY A 178 11.17 3.81 -1.46
CA GLY A 178 10.17 4.70 -0.87
C GLY A 178 8.74 4.14 -0.90
N LEU A 179 8.58 2.80 -0.85
CA LEU A 179 7.28 2.13 -0.91
C LEU A 179 6.59 1.96 0.45
N HIS A 180 7.17 2.49 1.51
CA HIS A 180 6.71 2.38 2.91
C HIS A 180 5.97 3.64 3.36
#